data_f143660717b9e5f1d385dcf2d58ea0c4
#
_entry.id   f143660717b9e5f1d385dcf2d58ea0c4
#
_cell.length_a   1.000
_cell.length_b   1.000
_cell.length_c   1.000
_cell.angle_alpha   90.00
_cell.angle_beta   90.00
_cell.angle_gamma   90.00
#
_symmetry.space_group_name_H-M   'P 1'
#
loop_
_entity.id
_entity.type
_entity.pdbx_description
1 polymer ?
#
loop_
_entity_poly.entity_id
_entity_poly.type
_entity_poly.pdbx_seq_one_letter_code
_entity_poly.pdbx_strand_id
1 'polypeptide(L)'
;MSSNYVVKLTALGPRVRGLRARYLSKDKLNALILAQTLEDAVNVLKGTEYGDILERLGKIVDEAQVTNEIRSHIIRSISSLASSVPSPASTVLKSYLMRFELENVKVIAKSLMRGLEGGGSMEGLINVTVEEELGRRHVLAAIMSVRDVEDLRNKLLEIQHPAGPALDGFLKVSKQYPQYGIMLLDTFIDKAFIEYLMRLTRVDYSVSRFIKELVEFYNLNVILRGKLW
;
A
#
# COMPACT_ATOMS: atom_id res chain seq x y z
N MET A 1 7.56 -10.80 28.38
CA MET A 1 8.29 -11.02 27.10
C MET A 1 9.44 -11.96 27.38
N SER A 2 9.62 -13.01 26.57
CA SER A 2 10.75 -13.93 26.77
C SER A 2 12.07 -13.20 26.45
N SER A 3 13.13 -13.48 27.22
CA SER A 3 14.49 -12.94 27.00
C SER A 3 14.96 -13.10 25.56
N ASN A 4 14.60 -14.18 24.91
CA ASN A 4 14.93 -14.48 23.51
C ASN A 4 14.28 -13.50 22.52
N TYR A 5 13.07 -12.98 22.81
CA TYR A 5 12.40 -11.97 21.96
C TYR A 5 13.15 -10.63 21.98
N VAL A 6 13.54 -10.17 23.16
CA VAL A 6 14.29 -8.92 23.35
C VAL A 6 15.64 -9.00 22.64
N VAL A 7 16.39 -10.10 22.81
CA VAL A 7 17.69 -10.32 22.17
C VAL A 7 17.57 -10.28 20.66
N LYS A 8 16.58 -10.95 20.07
CA LYS A 8 16.34 -10.92 18.61
C LYS A 8 16.01 -9.52 18.10
N LEU A 9 15.19 -8.74 18.83
CA LEU A 9 14.90 -7.36 18.45
C LEU A 9 16.13 -6.46 18.54
N THR A 10 16.95 -6.63 19.58
CA THR A 10 18.17 -5.83 19.75
C THR A 10 19.17 -6.10 18.62
N ALA A 11 19.30 -7.34 18.18
CA ALA A 11 20.16 -7.73 17.07
C ALA A 11 19.76 -7.09 15.72
N LEU A 12 18.50 -6.66 15.57
CA LEU A 12 18.00 -5.96 14.38
C LEU A 12 18.31 -4.47 14.36
N GLY A 13 18.74 -3.89 15.49
CA GLY A 13 19.03 -2.46 15.61
C GLY A 13 19.97 -1.93 14.54
N PRO A 14 21.11 -2.58 14.25
CA PRO A 14 22.01 -2.16 13.17
C PRO A 14 21.35 -2.20 11.79
N ARG A 15 20.54 -3.23 11.49
CA ARG A 15 19.83 -3.36 10.22
C ARG A 15 18.79 -2.25 10.02
N VAL A 16 18.00 -1.96 11.05
CA VAL A 16 17.02 -0.89 11.03
C VAL A 16 17.68 0.48 10.87
N ARG A 17 18.81 0.72 11.56
CA ARG A 17 19.59 1.94 11.39
C ARG A 17 20.16 2.06 9.99
N GLY A 18 20.66 0.96 9.41
CA GLY A 18 21.13 0.91 8.02
C GLY A 18 20.03 1.25 7.02
N LEU A 19 18.83 0.71 7.18
CA LEU A 19 17.67 1.06 6.36
C LEU A 19 17.31 2.55 6.52
N ARG A 20 17.28 3.06 7.77
CA ARG A 20 16.99 4.47 8.04
C ARG A 20 18.02 5.42 7.41
N ALA A 21 19.29 5.04 7.39
CA ALA A 21 20.36 5.84 6.76
C ALA A 21 20.25 5.94 5.23
N ARG A 22 19.48 5.04 4.60
CA ARG A 22 19.21 5.06 3.14
C ARG A 22 18.00 5.88 2.76
N TYR A 23 17.20 6.37 3.72
CA TYR A 23 16.07 7.23 3.43
C TYR A 23 16.53 8.56 2.81
N LEU A 24 15.67 9.12 1.99
CA LEU A 24 15.92 10.41 1.37
C LEU A 24 16.10 11.48 2.44
N SER A 25 17.18 12.28 2.31
CA SER A 25 17.38 13.45 3.14
C SER A 25 16.29 14.49 2.89
N LYS A 26 16.10 15.41 3.83
CA LYS A 26 15.15 16.51 3.68
C LYS A 26 15.44 17.35 2.43
N ASP A 27 16.72 17.55 2.12
CA ASP A 27 17.11 18.33 0.93
C ASP A 27 16.74 17.61 -0.37
N LYS A 28 16.94 16.30 -0.44
CA LYS A 28 16.48 15.49 -1.59
C LYS A 28 14.96 15.47 -1.72
N LEU A 29 14.22 15.38 -0.59
CA LEU A 29 12.76 15.48 -0.62
C LEU A 29 12.30 16.85 -1.14
N ASN A 30 12.93 17.93 -0.69
CA ASN A 30 12.63 19.28 -1.20
C ASN A 30 12.96 19.39 -2.69
N ALA A 31 14.09 18.84 -3.13
CA ALA A 31 14.46 18.83 -4.54
C ALA A 31 13.46 18.05 -5.40
N LEU A 32 12.92 16.94 -4.90
CA LEU A 32 11.85 16.18 -5.58
C LEU A 32 10.55 16.99 -5.70
N ILE A 33 10.17 17.73 -4.66
CA ILE A 33 8.97 18.60 -4.67
C ILE A 33 9.13 19.71 -5.72
N LEU A 34 10.35 20.20 -5.94
CA LEU A 34 10.66 21.27 -6.91
C LEU A 34 10.93 20.75 -8.32
N ALA A 35 11.05 19.43 -8.53
CA ALA A 35 11.26 18.84 -9.83
C ALA A 35 10.05 19.12 -10.74
N GLN A 36 10.32 19.64 -11.93
CA GLN A 36 9.27 20.02 -12.89
C GLN A 36 8.94 18.88 -13.87
N THR A 37 9.89 17.97 -14.07
CA THR A 37 9.75 16.84 -14.98
C THR A 37 10.05 15.53 -14.28
N LEU A 38 9.56 14.41 -14.84
CA LEU A 38 9.90 13.07 -14.37
C LEU A 38 11.42 12.82 -14.44
N GLU A 39 12.08 13.31 -15.47
CA GLU A 39 13.52 13.20 -15.64
C GLU A 39 14.28 13.93 -14.52
N ASP A 40 13.86 15.14 -14.14
CA ASP A 40 14.44 15.87 -13.00
C ASP A 40 14.26 15.09 -11.70
N ALA A 41 13.07 14.55 -11.45
CA ALA A 41 12.81 13.73 -10.27
C ALA A 41 13.71 12.48 -10.21
N VAL A 42 13.88 11.79 -11.33
CA VAL A 42 14.78 10.63 -11.45
C VAL A 42 16.23 11.05 -11.22
N ASN A 43 16.66 12.19 -11.76
CA ASN A 43 18.02 12.70 -11.56
C ASN A 43 18.30 13.04 -10.08
N VAL A 44 17.33 13.57 -9.33
CA VAL A 44 17.45 13.79 -7.89
C VAL A 44 17.63 12.48 -7.12
N LEU A 45 17.03 11.39 -7.61
CA LEU A 45 17.13 10.06 -6.97
C LEU A 45 18.44 9.36 -7.29
N LYS A 46 19.22 9.77 -8.30
CA LYS A 46 20.53 9.18 -8.60
C LYS A 46 21.46 9.23 -7.37
N GLY A 47 22.23 8.18 -7.18
CA GLY A 47 23.09 8.02 -6.00
C GLY A 47 22.33 7.74 -4.70
N THR A 48 21.08 7.33 -4.79
CA THR A 48 20.29 6.76 -3.71
C THR A 48 19.88 5.33 -4.04
N GLU A 49 19.37 4.60 -3.06
CA GLU A 49 18.81 3.25 -3.27
C GLU A 49 17.69 3.24 -4.34
N TYR A 50 16.92 4.31 -4.43
CA TYR A 50 15.86 4.47 -5.44
C TYR A 50 16.43 4.71 -6.84
N GLY A 51 17.53 5.46 -6.96
CA GLY A 51 18.24 5.66 -8.23
C GLY A 51 18.74 4.35 -8.82
N ASP A 52 19.39 3.53 -8.00
CA ASP A 52 19.90 2.22 -8.42
C ASP A 52 18.79 1.29 -8.94
N ILE A 53 17.56 1.43 -8.39
CA ILE A 53 16.38 0.68 -8.84
C ILE A 53 15.92 1.17 -10.19
N LEU A 54 15.85 2.49 -10.37
CA LEU A 54 15.39 3.12 -11.59
C LEU A 54 16.38 2.94 -12.75
N GLU A 55 17.68 2.92 -12.48
CA GLU A 55 18.70 2.61 -13.47
C GLU A 55 18.55 1.22 -14.10
N ARG A 56 18.05 0.24 -13.34
CA ARG A 56 17.77 -1.12 -13.83
C ARG A 56 16.60 -1.18 -14.82
N LEU A 57 15.71 -0.19 -14.81
CA LEU A 57 14.61 -0.09 -15.77
C LEU A 57 15.11 0.30 -17.17
N GLY A 58 16.35 0.77 -17.29
CA GLY A 58 16.87 1.28 -18.54
C GLY A 58 16.20 2.62 -18.92
N LYS A 59 15.58 2.67 -20.11
CA LYS A 59 14.86 3.87 -20.52
C LYS A 59 13.53 3.97 -19.78
N ILE A 60 13.40 4.95 -18.88
CA ILE A 60 12.16 5.24 -18.19
C ILE A 60 11.13 5.79 -19.18
N VAL A 61 9.97 5.17 -19.22
CA VAL A 61 8.95 5.48 -20.24
C VAL A 61 7.84 6.32 -19.63
N ASP A 62 7.39 6.03 -18.40
CA ASP A 62 6.27 6.72 -17.76
C ASP A 62 6.32 6.72 -16.23
N GLU A 63 5.45 7.53 -15.61
CA GLU A 63 5.31 7.69 -14.16
C GLU A 63 4.80 6.41 -13.48
N ALA A 64 3.93 5.66 -14.15
CA ALA A 64 3.34 4.45 -13.57
C ALA A 64 4.42 3.39 -13.35
N GLN A 65 5.34 3.23 -14.32
CA GLN A 65 6.47 2.31 -14.23
C GLN A 65 7.40 2.68 -13.08
N VAL A 66 7.78 3.96 -12.97
CA VAL A 66 8.63 4.46 -11.85
C VAL A 66 7.96 4.21 -10.51
N THR A 67 6.69 4.57 -10.40
CA THR A 67 5.90 4.39 -9.17
C THR A 67 5.81 2.92 -8.78
N ASN A 68 5.58 2.04 -9.74
CA ASN A 68 5.46 0.60 -9.52
C ASN A 68 6.77 -0.03 -9.04
N GLU A 69 7.90 0.37 -9.61
CA GLU A 69 9.21 -0.14 -9.18
C GLU A 69 9.59 0.35 -7.77
N ILE A 70 9.33 1.61 -7.45
CA ILE A 70 9.54 2.13 -6.10
C ILE A 70 8.64 1.38 -5.09
N ARG A 71 7.37 1.16 -5.42
CA ARG A 71 6.45 0.37 -4.57
C ARG A 71 6.95 -1.06 -4.39
N SER A 72 7.37 -1.72 -5.45
CA SER A 72 7.93 -3.09 -5.41
C SER A 72 9.14 -3.18 -4.49
N HIS A 73 10.03 -2.18 -4.55
CA HIS A 73 11.17 -2.11 -3.65
C HIS A 73 10.76 -1.96 -2.19
N ILE A 74 9.80 -1.07 -1.89
CA ILE A 74 9.27 -0.87 -0.54
C ILE A 74 8.64 -2.17 -0.01
N ILE A 75 7.82 -2.84 -0.83
CA ILE A 75 7.16 -4.10 -0.48
C ILE A 75 8.20 -5.17 -0.15
N ARG A 76 9.21 -5.39 -1.00
CA ARG A 76 10.28 -6.35 -0.76
C ARG A 76 11.09 -6.01 0.49
N SER A 77 11.36 -4.73 0.74
CA SER A 77 12.08 -4.28 1.93
C SER A 77 11.30 -4.58 3.22
N ILE A 78 9.99 -4.32 3.23
CA ILE A 78 9.11 -4.63 4.36
C ILE A 78 9.00 -6.15 4.56
N SER A 79 8.83 -6.92 3.49
CA SER A 79 8.75 -8.39 3.53
C SER A 79 10.04 -9.01 4.06
N SER A 80 11.19 -8.55 3.57
CA SER A 80 12.50 -8.96 4.04
C SER A 80 12.72 -8.64 5.52
N LEU A 81 12.26 -7.47 5.99
CA LEU A 81 12.29 -7.12 7.39
C LEU A 81 11.34 -8.02 8.20
N ALA A 82 10.12 -8.23 7.73
CA ALA A 82 9.14 -9.08 8.38
C ALA A 82 9.62 -10.52 8.57
N SER A 83 10.41 -11.04 7.63
CA SER A 83 11.02 -12.38 7.71
C SER A 83 12.16 -12.45 8.72
N SER A 84 12.75 -11.33 9.09
CA SER A 84 13.89 -11.24 10.00
C SER A 84 13.50 -10.96 11.45
N VAL A 85 12.28 -10.47 11.70
CA VAL A 85 11.82 -10.11 13.04
C VAL A 85 10.93 -11.22 13.63
N PRO A 86 10.92 -11.41 14.95
CA PRO A 86 10.03 -12.36 15.58
C PRO A 86 8.58 -11.85 15.58
N SER A 87 7.61 -12.79 15.69
CA SER A 87 6.24 -12.43 16.06
C SER A 87 6.23 -11.77 17.46
N PRO A 88 5.44 -10.71 17.72
CA PRO A 88 4.36 -10.16 16.89
C PRO A 88 4.79 -9.11 15.82
N ALA A 89 6.02 -8.62 15.86
CA ALA A 89 6.48 -7.59 14.93
C ALA A 89 6.38 -8.03 13.46
N SER A 90 6.70 -9.28 13.16
CA SER A 90 6.53 -9.86 11.81
C SER A 90 5.07 -9.77 11.34
N THR A 91 4.12 -10.10 12.22
CA THR A 91 2.68 -10.03 11.91
C THR A 91 2.27 -8.62 11.55
N VAL A 92 2.73 -7.61 12.28
CA VAL A 92 2.42 -6.20 12.01
C VAL A 92 2.95 -5.77 10.65
N LEU A 93 4.21 -6.09 10.34
CA LEU A 93 4.82 -5.73 9.07
C LEU A 93 4.10 -6.39 7.87
N LYS A 94 3.77 -7.68 7.98
CA LYS A 94 2.96 -8.38 6.98
C LYS A 94 1.57 -7.78 6.83
N SER A 95 0.94 -7.41 7.94
CA SER A 95 -0.37 -6.77 7.90
C SER A 95 -0.32 -5.37 7.29
N TYR A 96 0.79 -4.65 7.43
CA TYR A 96 0.99 -3.38 6.75
C TYR A 96 1.08 -3.54 5.23
N LEU A 97 1.61 -4.66 4.73
CA LEU A 97 1.64 -4.96 3.29
C LEU A 97 0.23 -5.07 2.68
N MET A 98 -0.82 -5.35 3.47
CA MET A 98 -2.21 -5.34 3.02
C MET A 98 -2.60 -4.00 2.37
N ARG A 99 -1.96 -2.88 2.75
CA ARG A 99 -2.19 -1.58 2.12
C ARG A 99 -1.97 -1.64 0.60
N PHE A 100 -0.90 -2.28 0.16
CA PHE A 100 -0.56 -2.36 -1.26
C PHE A 100 -1.51 -3.29 -2.03
N GLU A 101 -1.98 -4.36 -1.39
CA GLU A 101 -3.02 -5.23 -1.97
C GLU A 101 -4.35 -4.47 -2.12
N LEU A 102 -4.71 -3.66 -1.12
CA LEU A 102 -5.89 -2.78 -1.19
C LEU A 102 -5.76 -1.70 -2.27
N GLU A 103 -4.56 -1.17 -2.52
CA GLU A 103 -4.33 -0.27 -3.66
C GLU A 103 -4.57 -0.97 -5.01
N ASN A 104 -4.18 -2.25 -5.17
CA ASN A 104 -4.53 -3.02 -6.35
C ASN A 104 -6.05 -3.16 -6.50
N VAL A 105 -6.78 -3.43 -5.42
CA VAL A 105 -8.26 -3.46 -5.43
C VAL A 105 -8.84 -2.11 -5.87
N LYS A 106 -8.29 -0.98 -5.39
CA LYS A 106 -8.74 0.36 -5.83
C LYS A 106 -8.53 0.57 -7.33
N VAL A 107 -7.36 0.18 -7.85
CA VAL A 107 -7.05 0.31 -9.29
C VAL A 107 -8.07 -0.47 -10.11
N ILE A 108 -8.32 -1.74 -9.77
CA ILE A 108 -9.28 -2.59 -10.46
C ILE A 108 -10.69 -2.01 -10.36
N ALA A 109 -11.16 -1.65 -9.18
CA ALA A 109 -12.49 -1.08 -8.99
C ALA A 109 -12.70 0.22 -9.78
N LYS A 110 -11.71 1.12 -9.79
CA LYS A 110 -11.75 2.37 -10.58
C LYS A 110 -11.81 2.11 -12.07
N SER A 111 -11.10 1.10 -12.56
CA SER A 111 -11.12 0.70 -13.96
C SER A 111 -12.52 0.17 -14.36
N LEU A 112 -13.06 -0.73 -13.55
CA LEU A 112 -14.41 -1.27 -13.76
C LEU A 112 -15.48 -0.17 -13.74
N MET A 113 -15.37 0.82 -12.85
CA MET A 113 -16.27 1.99 -12.82
C MET A 113 -16.19 2.86 -14.08
N ARG A 114 -15.09 2.81 -14.80
CA ARG A 114 -14.88 3.52 -16.07
C ARG A 114 -15.31 2.71 -17.31
N GLY A 115 -15.84 1.51 -17.09
CA GLY A 115 -16.24 0.61 -18.18
C GLY A 115 -15.08 -0.03 -18.93
N LEU A 116 -13.89 -0.06 -18.32
CA LEU A 116 -12.72 -0.74 -18.88
C LEU A 116 -12.81 -2.22 -18.46
N GLU A 117 -13.29 -3.07 -19.36
CA GLU A 117 -13.29 -4.51 -19.14
C GLU A 117 -11.88 -5.10 -19.31
N GLY A 118 -11.51 -6.01 -18.40
CA GLY A 118 -10.30 -6.82 -18.50
C GLY A 118 -8.98 -6.07 -18.25
N GLY A 119 -8.01 -6.72 -17.66
CA GLY A 119 -6.77 -6.16 -17.14
C GLY A 119 -5.80 -5.47 -18.13
N GLY A 120 -6.11 -5.39 -19.43
CA GLY A 120 -5.17 -4.92 -20.45
C GLY A 120 -4.78 -3.44 -20.36
N SER A 121 -5.64 -2.58 -19.80
CA SER A 121 -5.31 -1.15 -19.57
C SER A 121 -4.71 -0.88 -18.19
N MET A 122 -4.59 -1.89 -17.33
CA MET A 122 -4.18 -1.77 -15.93
C MET A 122 -2.80 -2.37 -15.63
N GLU A 123 -2.17 -3.06 -16.58
CA GLU A 123 -0.92 -3.82 -16.35
C GLU A 123 0.20 -2.98 -15.73
N GLY A 124 0.32 -1.71 -16.08
CA GLY A 124 1.32 -0.80 -15.48
C GLY A 124 0.94 -0.24 -14.10
N LEU A 125 -0.32 -0.37 -13.68
CA LEU A 125 -0.83 0.23 -12.44
C LEU A 125 -0.97 -0.77 -11.29
N ILE A 126 -1.09 -2.07 -11.60
CA ILE A 126 -1.19 -3.15 -10.61
C ILE A 126 0.21 -3.56 -10.19
N ASN A 127 0.45 -3.62 -8.89
CA ASN A 127 1.71 -4.09 -8.33
C ASN A 127 1.57 -5.53 -7.86
N VAL A 128 2.06 -6.48 -8.67
CA VAL A 128 1.96 -7.92 -8.38
C VAL A 128 2.91 -8.38 -7.25
N THR A 129 3.89 -7.55 -6.89
CA THR A 129 4.91 -7.91 -5.90
C THR A 129 4.30 -8.17 -4.52
N VAL A 130 3.23 -7.47 -4.15
CA VAL A 130 2.62 -7.65 -2.84
C VAL A 130 1.98 -9.03 -2.68
N GLU A 131 1.28 -9.52 -3.70
CA GLU A 131 0.67 -10.86 -3.65
C GLU A 131 1.73 -11.96 -3.73
N GLU A 132 2.85 -11.70 -4.41
CA GLU A 132 4.00 -12.62 -4.42
C GLU A 132 4.63 -12.72 -3.03
N GLU A 133 4.94 -11.60 -2.39
CA GLU A 133 5.56 -11.54 -1.07
C GLU A 133 4.63 -12.05 0.05
N LEU A 134 3.33 -11.90 -0.10
CA LEU A 134 2.34 -12.46 0.82
C LEU A 134 1.96 -13.92 0.52
N GLY A 135 2.41 -14.50 -0.61
CA GLY A 135 2.00 -15.82 -1.06
C GLY A 135 0.52 -15.88 -1.47
N ARG A 136 -0.04 -14.79 -1.97
CA ARG A 136 -1.48 -14.60 -2.24
C ARG A 136 -1.80 -14.36 -3.72
N ARG A 137 -1.00 -14.89 -4.64
CA ARG A 137 -1.25 -14.75 -6.10
C ARG A 137 -2.65 -15.17 -6.52
N HIS A 138 -3.27 -16.11 -5.80
CA HIS A 138 -4.65 -16.53 -6.05
C HIS A 138 -5.67 -15.40 -5.83
N VAL A 139 -5.39 -14.47 -4.91
CA VAL A 139 -6.23 -13.27 -4.69
C VAL A 139 -6.19 -12.39 -5.92
N LEU A 140 -4.99 -12.08 -6.42
CA LEU A 140 -4.82 -11.27 -7.62
C LEU A 140 -5.53 -11.89 -8.82
N ALA A 141 -5.33 -13.19 -9.08
CA ALA A 141 -6.02 -13.90 -10.15
C ALA A 141 -7.55 -13.79 -10.02
N ALA A 142 -8.07 -13.93 -8.80
CA ALA A 142 -9.50 -13.84 -8.54
C ALA A 142 -10.07 -12.43 -8.85
N ILE A 143 -9.39 -11.37 -8.41
CA ILE A 143 -9.86 -10.00 -8.59
C ILE A 143 -9.62 -9.45 -10.01
N MET A 144 -8.71 -10.04 -10.79
CA MET A 144 -8.50 -9.67 -12.19
C MET A 144 -9.49 -10.33 -13.15
N SER A 145 -10.19 -11.38 -12.73
CA SER A 145 -11.15 -12.11 -13.57
C SER A 145 -12.57 -11.55 -13.53
N VAL A 146 -12.82 -10.49 -12.77
CA VAL A 146 -14.13 -9.92 -12.54
C VAL A 146 -14.60 -9.00 -13.68
N ARG A 147 -15.91 -8.85 -13.85
CA ARG A 147 -16.54 -8.08 -14.94
C ARG A 147 -16.98 -6.68 -14.52
N ASP A 148 -17.40 -6.54 -13.28
CA ASP A 148 -17.89 -5.29 -12.72
C ASP A 148 -17.58 -5.19 -11.21
N VAL A 149 -17.94 -4.06 -10.60
CA VAL A 149 -17.66 -3.79 -9.17
C VAL A 149 -18.50 -4.69 -8.25
N GLU A 150 -19.68 -5.14 -8.67
CA GLU A 150 -20.52 -6.06 -7.88
C GLU A 150 -19.89 -7.46 -7.87
N ASP A 151 -19.39 -7.93 -9.02
CA ASP A 151 -18.65 -9.18 -9.14
C ASP A 151 -17.35 -9.13 -8.31
N LEU A 152 -16.61 -8.02 -8.39
CA LEU A 152 -15.42 -7.77 -7.54
C LEU A 152 -15.76 -7.87 -6.05
N ARG A 153 -16.85 -7.20 -5.59
CA ARG A 153 -17.32 -7.30 -4.20
C ARG A 153 -17.63 -8.75 -3.82
N ASN A 154 -18.37 -9.48 -4.65
CA ASN A 154 -18.77 -10.86 -4.37
C ASN A 154 -17.52 -11.75 -4.23
N LYS A 155 -16.57 -11.61 -5.13
CA LYS A 155 -15.33 -12.39 -5.13
C LYS A 155 -14.49 -12.11 -3.87
N LEU A 156 -14.37 -10.83 -3.50
CA LEU A 156 -13.64 -10.44 -2.28
C LEU A 156 -14.33 -10.91 -1.00
N LEU A 157 -15.67 -10.98 -0.97
CA LEU A 157 -16.41 -11.56 0.14
C LEU A 157 -16.20 -13.08 0.22
N GLU A 158 -16.23 -13.79 -0.91
CA GLU A 158 -15.97 -15.23 -0.99
C GLU A 158 -14.62 -15.63 -0.38
N ILE A 159 -13.56 -14.87 -0.71
CA ILE A 159 -12.21 -15.10 -0.20
C ILE A 159 -11.94 -14.41 1.15
N GLN A 160 -12.95 -13.86 1.79
CA GLN A 160 -12.86 -13.15 3.08
C GLN A 160 -11.83 -12.01 3.09
N HIS A 161 -11.69 -11.31 1.98
CA HIS A 161 -10.78 -10.18 1.86
C HIS A 161 -11.33 -8.93 2.55
N PRO A 162 -10.51 -8.11 3.25
CA PRO A 162 -10.97 -6.90 3.97
C PRO A 162 -11.72 -5.89 3.10
N ALA A 163 -11.43 -5.82 1.80
CA ALA A 163 -12.11 -4.94 0.86
C ALA A 163 -13.54 -5.39 0.52
N GLY A 164 -13.92 -6.66 0.74
CA GLY A 164 -15.26 -7.15 0.42
C GLY A 164 -16.36 -6.37 1.13
N PRO A 165 -16.37 -6.32 2.48
CA PRO A 165 -17.33 -5.50 3.23
C PRO A 165 -17.25 -4.00 2.92
N ALA A 166 -16.06 -3.49 2.60
CA ALA A 166 -15.88 -2.09 2.22
C ALA A 166 -16.58 -1.77 0.90
N LEU A 167 -16.42 -2.63 -0.12
CA LEU A 167 -17.13 -2.48 -1.40
C LEU A 167 -18.64 -2.64 -1.25
N ASP A 168 -19.13 -3.51 -0.36
CA ASP A 168 -20.55 -3.62 -0.06
C ASP A 168 -21.10 -2.30 0.51
N GLY A 169 -20.39 -1.69 1.46
CA GLY A 169 -20.72 -0.36 1.98
C GLY A 169 -20.67 0.74 0.91
N PHE A 170 -19.61 0.73 0.10
CA PHE A 170 -19.44 1.65 -1.02
C PHE A 170 -20.60 1.60 -2.01
N LEU A 171 -20.98 0.40 -2.48
CA LEU A 171 -22.06 0.23 -3.46
C LEU A 171 -23.42 0.73 -2.94
N LYS A 172 -23.67 0.64 -1.63
CA LYS A 172 -24.88 1.18 -1.01
C LYS A 172 -24.90 2.70 -1.02
N VAL A 173 -23.78 3.33 -0.64
CA VAL A 173 -23.67 4.79 -0.50
C VAL A 173 -23.52 5.48 -1.85
N SER A 174 -22.79 4.89 -2.80
CA SER A 174 -22.56 5.47 -4.13
C SER A 174 -23.85 5.64 -4.95
N LYS A 175 -24.87 4.78 -4.71
CA LYS A 175 -26.20 4.93 -5.32
C LYS A 175 -26.91 6.22 -4.88
N GLN A 176 -26.63 6.69 -3.67
CA GLN A 176 -27.22 7.93 -3.13
C GLN A 176 -26.40 9.18 -3.52
N TYR A 177 -25.11 9.01 -3.74
CA TYR A 177 -24.15 10.09 -4.02
C TYR A 177 -23.25 9.78 -5.21
N PRO A 178 -23.80 9.59 -6.43
CA PRO A 178 -23.05 9.12 -7.60
C PRO A 178 -21.93 10.09 -8.01
N GLN A 179 -22.09 11.38 -7.75
CA GLN A 179 -21.08 12.42 -8.05
C GLN A 179 -19.77 12.24 -7.28
N TYR A 180 -19.76 11.53 -6.18
CA TYR A 180 -18.58 11.28 -5.34
C TYR A 180 -17.99 9.87 -5.51
N GLY A 181 -18.40 9.13 -6.53
CA GLY A 181 -18.12 7.70 -6.68
C GLY A 181 -16.67 7.30 -6.41
N ILE A 182 -15.69 7.90 -7.10
CA ILE A 182 -14.26 7.55 -6.92
C ILE A 182 -13.76 7.93 -5.52
N MET A 183 -14.17 9.09 -4.99
CA MET A 183 -13.76 9.54 -3.66
C MET A 183 -14.35 8.65 -2.56
N LEU A 184 -15.59 8.22 -2.71
CA LEU A 184 -16.23 7.27 -1.80
C LEU A 184 -15.50 5.92 -1.83
N LEU A 185 -15.17 5.41 -3.02
CA LEU A 185 -14.40 4.17 -3.15
C LEU A 185 -13.09 4.23 -2.36
N ASP A 186 -12.29 5.27 -2.58
CA ASP A 186 -11.02 5.46 -1.86
C ASP A 186 -11.25 5.48 -0.34
N THR A 187 -12.26 6.22 0.11
CA THR A 187 -12.59 6.33 1.53
C THR A 187 -12.97 5.00 2.16
N PHE A 188 -13.82 4.20 1.50
CA PHE A 188 -14.25 2.89 2.01
C PHE A 188 -13.09 1.89 2.06
N ILE A 189 -12.24 1.86 1.05
CA ILE A 189 -11.07 0.97 1.03
C ILE A 189 -10.02 1.40 2.06
N ASP A 190 -9.75 2.70 2.22
CA ASP A 190 -8.83 3.20 3.24
C ASP A 190 -9.36 2.88 4.66
N LYS A 191 -10.66 3.02 4.88
CA LYS A 191 -11.30 2.60 6.14
C LYS A 191 -11.11 1.11 6.40
N ALA A 192 -11.26 0.25 5.38
CA ALA A 192 -11.02 -1.19 5.53
C ALA A 192 -9.59 -1.50 5.97
N PHE A 193 -8.60 -0.79 5.45
CA PHE A 193 -7.21 -0.93 5.89
C PHE A 193 -7.04 -0.57 7.37
N ILE A 194 -7.60 0.55 7.80
CA ILE A 194 -7.55 0.99 9.20
C ILE A 194 -8.23 -0.03 10.12
N GLU A 195 -9.42 -0.49 9.76
CA GLU A 195 -10.14 -1.51 10.54
C GLU A 195 -9.38 -2.84 10.61
N TYR A 196 -8.70 -3.22 9.52
CA TYR A 196 -7.84 -4.39 9.50
C TYR A 196 -6.66 -4.25 10.46
N LEU A 197 -5.97 -3.11 10.46
CA LEU A 197 -4.86 -2.84 11.38
C LEU A 197 -5.32 -2.72 12.83
N MET A 198 -6.49 -2.15 13.09
CA MET A 198 -7.03 -2.00 14.45
C MET A 198 -7.23 -3.34 15.17
N ARG A 199 -7.43 -4.44 14.43
CA ARG A 199 -7.50 -5.79 15.02
C ARG A 199 -6.18 -6.20 15.70
N LEU A 200 -5.06 -5.61 15.29
CA LEU A 200 -3.73 -5.89 15.83
C LEU A 200 -3.40 -5.10 17.12
N THR A 201 -4.21 -4.13 17.50
CA THR A 201 -3.93 -3.30 18.70
C THR A 201 -3.95 -4.09 20.01
N ARG A 202 -4.49 -5.28 20.00
CA ARG A 202 -4.52 -6.18 21.16
C ARG A 202 -3.27 -7.06 21.29
N VAL A 203 -2.35 -7.01 20.31
CA VAL A 203 -1.21 -7.92 20.25
C VAL A 203 -0.09 -7.48 21.20
N ASP A 204 0.25 -6.18 21.20
CA ASP A 204 1.33 -5.62 22.00
C ASP A 204 1.13 -4.11 22.19
N TYR A 205 1.63 -3.54 23.30
CA TYR A 205 1.49 -2.12 23.58
C TYR A 205 2.16 -1.22 22.55
N SER A 206 3.39 -1.56 22.14
CA SER A 206 4.13 -0.77 21.15
C SER A 206 3.47 -0.81 19.78
N VAL A 207 2.92 -1.97 19.40
CA VAL A 207 2.09 -2.16 18.22
C VAL A 207 0.83 -1.31 18.29
N SER A 208 0.13 -1.36 19.43
CA SER A 208 -1.08 -0.55 19.65
C SER A 208 -0.80 0.94 19.50
N ARG A 209 0.31 1.43 20.08
CA ARG A 209 0.71 2.83 19.96
C ARG A 209 1.00 3.22 18.51
N PHE A 210 1.80 2.44 17.80
CA PHE A 210 2.10 2.69 16.39
C PHE A 210 0.84 2.75 15.53
N ILE A 211 -0.09 1.79 15.69
CA ILE A 211 -1.33 1.77 14.92
C ILE A 211 -2.21 2.98 15.26
N LYS A 212 -2.30 3.38 16.52
CA LYS A 212 -3.06 4.57 16.93
C LYS A 212 -2.50 5.85 16.30
N GLU A 213 -1.19 6.04 16.34
CA GLU A 213 -0.52 7.18 15.68
C GLU A 213 -0.78 7.19 14.16
N LEU A 214 -0.77 6.02 13.52
CA LEU A 214 -1.10 5.89 12.11
C LEU A 214 -2.57 6.26 11.82
N VAL A 215 -3.51 5.81 12.65
CA VAL A 215 -4.93 6.15 12.54
C VAL A 215 -5.17 7.64 12.73
N GLU A 216 -4.52 8.27 13.70
CA GLU A 216 -4.58 9.72 13.93
C GLU A 216 -4.10 10.49 12.69
N PHE A 217 -2.99 10.04 12.07
CA PHE A 217 -2.50 10.63 10.84
C PHE A 217 -3.50 10.50 9.68
N TYR A 218 -4.14 9.34 9.52
CA TYR A 218 -5.19 9.16 8.52
C TYR A 218 -6.41 10.06 8.79
N ASN A 219 -6.88 10.14 10.03
CA ASN A 219 -7.99 11.00 10.41
C ASN A 219 -7.68 12.48 10.15
N LEU A 220 -6.46 12.93 10.46
CA LEU A 220 -6.02 14.29 10.16
C LEU A 220 -6.06 14.57 8.65
N ASN A 221 -5.56 13.63 7.82
CA ASN A 221 -5.62 13.76 6.36
C ASN A 221 -7.06 13.85 5.84
N VAL A 222 -7.99 13.06 6.38
CA VAL A 222 -9.42 13.11 6.00
C VAL A 222 -10.02 14.48 6.35
N ILE A 223 -9.74 15.00 7.55
CA ILE A 223 -10.22 16.32 7.99
C ILE A 223 -9.66 17.44 7.11
N LEU A 224 -8.35 17.40 6.81
CA LEU A 224 -7.70 18.40 5.96
C LEU A 224 -8.27 18.38 4.55
N ARG A 225 -8.43 17.20 3.95
CA ARG A 225 -9.05 17.07 2.62
C ARG A 225 -10.49 17.59 2.62
N GLY A 226 -11.29 17.25 3.64
CA GLY A 226 -12.68 17.72 3.73
C GLY A 226 -12.83 19.22 3.95
N LYS A 227 -11.76 19.94 4.37
CA LYS A 227 -11.75 21.41 4.48
C LYS A 227 -11.20 22.12 3.25
N LEU A 228 -10.46 21.42 2.41
CA LEU A 228 -9.85 21.96 1.18
C LEU A 228 -10.75 21.81 -0.05
N TRP A 229 -11.82 21.01 0.06
CA TRP A 229 -12.84 20.74 -0.97
C TRP A 229 -14.23 21.21 -0.49
#